data_d52d5b821a91916cc7d773822002ea3c
#
_entry.id   d52d5b821a91916cc7d773822002ea3c
#
_cell.length_a   1.000
_cell.length_b   1.000
_cell.length_c   1.000
_cell.angle_alpha   90.00
_cell.angle_beta   90.00
_cell.angle_gamma   90.00
#
_symmetry.space_group_name_H-M   'P 1'
#
loop_
_entity.id
_entity.type
_entity.pdbx_description
1 polymer ?
#
loop_
_entity_poly.entity_id
_entity_poly.type
_entity_poly.pdbx_seq_one_letter_code
_entity_poly.pdbx_strand_id
1 'polypeptide(L)'
;MREVQKSLPPETLCAQQAADMAQINALAKREMTPEEVYTFSVRLCDNEIDRDGERFDAQTLRELAALFIGKSGIFDHCWSARGQTARIYRAEVCREEGRTTAAGDGYCYVKAMAYMPRTEGNQELIEEIEAGIKKEVSVGCSVREAVCSVCGAARGECEHVHGKRYDGRLCYTELRGAEDAYEWSFVAVPAQREAGVMKRFSPQTRRTLKAFLRTEGHKEALTELD
;
A
#
# COMPACT_ATOMS: atom_id res chain seq x y z
N MET A 1 3.08 -17.28 16.00
CA MET A 1 4.52 -17.12 15.68
C MET A 1 4.68 -15.81 14.97
N ARG A 2 5.50 -14.87 15.46
CA ARG A 2 5.82 -13.62 14.77
C ARG A 2 6.92 -13.91 13.78
N GLU A 3 6.70 -13.64 12.51
CA GLU A 3 7.75 -13.67 11.49
C GLU A 3 8.83 -12.65 11.83
N VAL A 4 10.02 -13.13 12.12
CA VAL A 4 11.22 -12.32 12.25
C VAL A 4 11.68 -12.00 10.81
N GLN A 5 11.40 -10.81 10.34
CA GLN A 5 11.96 -10.33 9.07
C GLN A 5 13.48 -10.20 9.24
N LYS A 6 14.22 -11.23 8.80
CA LYS A 6 15.69 -11.21 8.78
C LYS A 6 16.19 -10.03 7.94
N SER A 7 17.16 -9.31 8.45
CA SER A 7 17.83 -8.25 7.67
C SER A 7 18.50 -8.85 6.43
N LEU A 8 18.20 -8.29 5.27
CA LEU A 8 18.90 -8.68 4.05
C LEU A 8 20.41 -8.35 4.17
N PRO A 9 21.29 -9.19 3.65
CA PRO A 9 22.71 -8.91 3.59
C PRO A 9 23.00 -7.56 2.89
N PRO A 10 24.10 -6.85 3.22
CA PRO A 10 24.45 -5.57 2.59
C PRO A 10 24.49 -5.62 1.06
N GLU A 11 24.98 -6.70 0.48
CA GLU A 11 25.01 -6.93 -0.96
C GLU A 11 23.61 -7.01 -1.57
N THR A 12 22.66 -7.67 -0.88
CA THR A 12 21.25 -7.75 -1.30
C THR A 12 20.57 -6.39 -1.21
N LEU A 13 20.91 -5.56 -0.22
CA LEU A 13 20.40 -4.20 -0.09
C LEU A 13 20.91 -3.29 -1.22
N CYS A 14 22.18 -3.40 -1.59
CA CYS A 14 22.74 -2.65 -2.72
C CYS A 14 22.10 -3.10 -4.06
N ALA A 15 21.91 -4.40 -4.25
CA ALA A 15 21.26 -4.92 -5.45
C ALA A 15 19.79 -4.48 -5.52
N GLN A 16 19.06 -4.49 -4.40
CA GLN A 16 17.68 -4.00 -4.35
C GLN A 16 17.61 -2.51 -4.67
N GLN A 17 18.50 -1.70 -4.10
CA GLN A 17 18.56 -0.26 -4.38
C GLN A 17 18.84 0.02 -5.85
N ALA A 18 19.77 -0.72 -6.48
CA ALA A 18 20.06 -0.59 -7.89
C ALA A 18 18.85 -0.97 -8.77
N ALA A 19 18.13 -2.05 -8.41
CA ALA A 19 16.91 -2.46 -9.10
C ALA A 19 15.78 -1.43 -8.95
N ASP A 20 15.60 -0.85 -7.76
CA ASP A 20 14.63 0.20 -7.51
C ASP A 20 14.96 1.46 -8.34
N MET A 21 16.23 1.87 -8.40
CA MET A 21 16.68 3.01 -9.21
C MET A 21 16.48 2.78 -10.71
N ALA A 22 16.70 1.56 -11.21
CA ALA A 22 16.44 1.24 -12.60
C ALA A 22 14.95 1.41 -12.95
N GLN A 23 14.03 0.99 -12.06
CA GLN A 23 12.58 1.17 -12.26
C GLN A 23 12.16 2.64 -12.16
N ILE A 24 12.72 3.40 -11.22
CA ILE A 24 12.49 4.84 -11.09
C ILE A 24 12.95 5.56 -12.35
N ASN A 25 14.15 5.27 -12.83
CA ASN A 25 14.74 5.92 -14.01
C ASN A 25 14.03 5.55 -15.31
N ALA A 26 13.37 4.40 -15.37
CA ALA A 26 12.49 4.07 -16.50
C ALA A 26 11.24 4.99 -16.60
N LEU A 27 10.80 5.57 -15.47
CA LEU A 27 9.67 6.52 -15.42
C LEU A 27 10.13 7.99 -15.51
N ALA A 28 11.32 8.29 -15.01
CA ALA A 28 11.89 9.64 -14.98
C ALA A 28 12.28 10.12 -16.40
N LYS A 29 12.38 11.43 -16.58
CA LYS A 29 12.82 12.06 -17.85
C LYS A 29 14.32 12.36 -17.90
N ARG A 30 15.01 12.17 -16.79
CA ARG A 30 16.47 12.19 -16.65
C ARG A 30 16.89 11.11 -15.68
N GLU A 31 18.13 10.74 -15.72
CA GLU A 31 18.70 9.85 -14.71
C GLU A 31 18.73 10.56 -13.34
N MET A 32 18.28 9.85 -12.31
CA MET A 32 18.26 10.29 -10.91
C MET A 32 19.14 9.37 -10.09
N THR A 33 19.74 9.92 -9.02
CA THR A 33 20.54 9.17 -8.06
C THR A 33 19.72 8.80 -6.82
N PRO A 34 20.17 7.83 -6.00
CA PRO A 34 19.48 7.47 -4.75
C PRO A 34 19.33 8.64 -3.77
N GLU A 35 20.24 9.59 -3.79
CA GLU A 35 20.24 10.77 -2.90
C GLU A 35 19.19 11.79 -3.32
N GLU A 36 18.85 11.83 -4.60
CA GLU A 36 17.85 12.75 -5.16
C GLU A 36 16.41 12.29 -4.95
N VAL A 37 16.18 11.02 -4.53
CA VAL A 37 14.83 10.47 -4.36
C VAL A 37 14.56 10.06 -2.92
N TYR A 38 13.33 10.25 -2.50
CA TYR A 38 12.75 9.64 -1.32
C TYR A 38 11.84 8.49 -1.76
N THR A 39 12.06 7.29 -1.22
CA THR A 39 11.25 6.12 -1.54
C THR A 39 10.55 5.61 -0.30
N PHE A 40 9.33 5.16 -0.43
CA PHE A 40 8.54 4.59 0.66
C PHE A 40 7.58 3.52 0.13
N SER A 41 7.08 2.67 1.02
CA SER A 41 6.11 1.63 0.68
C SER A 41 4.73 1.99 1.18
N VAL A 42 3.72 1.60 0.40
CA VAL A 42 2.32 1.89 0.67
C VAL A 42 1.50 0.61 0.50
N ARG A 43 0.61 0.32 1.45
CA ARG A 43 -0.51 -0.61 1.22
C ARG A 43 -1.59 0.19 0.53
N LEU A 44 -1.81 -0.06 -0.77
CA LEU A 44 -2.77 0.72 -1.58
C LEU A 44 -4.20 0.29 -1.31
N CYS A 45 -4.46 -1.01 -1.42
CA CYS A 45 -5.77 -1.61 -1.26
C CYS A 45 -5.62 -3.10 -0.89
N ASP A 46 -6.69 -3.71 -0.40
CA ASP A 46 -6.73 -5.10 0.04
C ASP A 46 -8.06 -5.78 -0.32
N ASN A 47 -8.21 -7.07 0.04
CA ASN A 47 -9.43 -7.84 -0.17
C ASN A 47 -10.34 -7.91 1.07
N GLU A 48 -10.13 -7.07 2.07
CA GLU A 48 -11.06 -6.97 3.20
C GLU A 48 -12.30 -6.15 2.81
N ILE A 49 -13.41 -6.38 3.49
CA ILE A 49 -14.60 -5.56 3.32
C ILE A 49 -14.33 -4.19 3.95
N ASP A 50 -14.44 -3.15 3.15
CA ASP A 50 -14.15 -1.78 3.52
C ASP A 50 -15.32 -1.09 4.27
N ARG A 51 -15.21 0.23 4.47
CA ARG A 51 -16.22 1.03 5.18
C ARG A 51 -17.52 1.20 4.38
N ASP A 52 -17.43 1.08 3.05
CA ASP A 52 -18.58 1.22 2.14
C ASP A 52 -19.28 -0.12 1.89
N GLY A 53 -18.79 -1.21 2.53
CA GLY A 53 -19.29 -2.55 2.34
C GLY A 53 -18.89 -3.16 1.01
N GLU A 54 -17.76 -2.71 0.45
CA GLU A 54 -17.20 -3.17 -0.81
C GLU A 54 -15.88 -3.90 -0.58
N ARG A 55 -15.46 -4.75 -1.50
CA ARG A 55 -14.15 -5.39 -1.48
C ARG A 55 -13.67 -5.72 -2.89
N PHE A 56 -12.39 -5.71 -3.10
CA PHE A 56 -11.78 -6.30 -4.30
C PHE A 56 -11.61 -7.80 -4.13
N ASP A 57 -11.84 -8.58 -5.17
CA ASP A 57 -11.39 -9.96 -5.18
C ASP A 57 -9.87 -10.04 -5.41
N ALA A 58 -9.27 -11.21 -5.13
CA ALA A 58 -7.82 -11.39 -5.24
C ALA A 58 -7.31 -11.28 -6.70
N GLN A 59 -8.15 -11.51 -7.70
CA GLN A 59 -7.77 -11.33 -9.10
C GLN A 59 -7.73 -9.85 -9.47
N THR A 60 -8.72 -9.08 -9.06
CA THR A 60 -8.79 -7.63 -9.25
C THR A 60 -7.60 -6.93 -8.59
N LEU A 61 -7.15 -7.39 -7.41
CA LEU A 61 -5.94 -6.85 -6.79
C LEU A 61 -4.68 -7.10 -7.64
N ARG A 62 -4.56 -8.24 -8.32
CA ARG A 62 -3.43 -8.49 -9.24
C ARG A 62 -3.46 -7.56 -10.45
N GLU A 63 -4.64 -7.32 -10.99
CA GLU A 63 -4.83 -6.40 -12.12
C GLU A 63 -4.52 -4.95 -11.68
N LEU A 64 -5.04 -4.53 -10.53
CA LEU A 64 -4.75 -3.20 -9.95
C LEU A 64 -3.26 -3.00 -9.69
N ALA A 65 -2.55 -4.02 -9.17
CA ALA A 65 -1.12 -3.93 -8.94
C ALA A 65 -0.35 -3.56 -10.22
N ALA A 66 -0.73 -4.13 -11.36
CA ALA A 66 -0.12 -3.80 -12.65
C ALA A 66 -0.52 -2.38 -13.13
N LEU A 67 -1.79 -2.00 -12.98
CA LEU A 67 -2.31 -0.71 -13.44
C LEU A 67 -1.79 0.48 -12.62
N PHE A 68 -1.46 0.28 -11.34
CA PHE A 68 -0.93 1.35 -10.48
C PHE A 68 0.52 1.73 -10.78
N ILE A 69 1.29 0.92 -11.52
CA ILE A 69 2.66 1.29 -11.91
C ILE A 69 2.62 2.56 -12.76
N GLY A 70 3.38 3.58 -12.36
CA GLY A 70 3.44 4.88 -13.00
C GLY A 70 2.34 5.86 -12.56
N LYS A 71 1.37 5.46 -11.73
CA LYS A 71 0.30 6.37 -11.25
C LYS A 71 0.81 7.31 -10.17
N SER A 72 0.24 8.52 -10.18
CA SER A 72 0.63 9.61 -9.28
C SER A 72 -0.07 9.53 -7.93
N GLY A 73 0.66 9.90 -6.87
CA GLY A 73 0.09 10.26 -5.58
C GLY A 73 -0.39 11.71 -5.59
N ILE A 74 -1.60 11.94 -5.10
CA ILE A 74 -2.22 13.25 -4.96
C ILE A 74 -2.83 13.41 -3.56
N PHE A 75 -3.68 14.39 -3.34
CA PHE A 75 -4.38 14.61 -2.08
C PHE A 75 -5.89 14.63 -2.29
N ASP A 76 -6.64 14.03 -1.37
CA ASP A 76 -8.11 14.11 -1.24
C ASP A 76 -8.87 13.84 -2.54
N HIS A 77 -8.34 12.94 -3.40
CA HIS A 77 -8.89 12.66 -4.74
C HIS A 77 -9.08 13.91 -5.62
N CYS A 78 -8.32 14.97 -5.34
CA CYS A 78 -8.35 16.21 -6.10
C CYS A 78 -7.45 16.09 -7.34
N TRP A 79 -8.06 15.88 -8.50
CA TRP A 79 -7.35 15.70 -9.77
C TRP A 79 -6.75 17.03 -10.27
N SER A 80 -5.59 17.35 -9.73
CA SER A 80 -4.85 18.56 -10.06
C SER A 80 -3.42 18.21 -10.45
N ALA A 81 -2.93 18.81 -11.53
CA ALA A 81 -1.53 18.67 -11.92
C ALA A 81 -0.56 19.19 -10.84
N ARG A 82 -0.97 20.19 -10.07
CA ARG A 82 -0.16 20.74 -8.95
C ARG A 82 -0.15 19.84 -7.73
N GLY A 83 -1.16 19.00 -7.56
CA GLY A 83 -1.27 18.06 -6.44
C GLY A 83 -0.44 16.78 -6.61
N GLN A 84 0.20 16.57 -7.76
CA GLN A 84 1.04 15.38 -7.97
C GLN A 84 2.33 15.49 -7.15
N THR A 85 2.58 14.47 -6.29
CA THR A 85 3.71 14.47 -5.34
C THR A 85 4.66 13.31 -5.55
N ALA A 86 4.13 12.09 -5.56
CA ALA A 86 4.88 10.86 -5.64
C ALA A 86 4.38 10.02 -6.83
N ARG A 87 5.18 9.00 -7.21
CA ARG A 87 4.82 8.08 -8.29
C ARG A 87 5.17 6.65 -7.91
N ILE A 88 4.27 5.71 -8.20
CA ILE A 88 4.51 4.29 -7.99
C ILE A 88 5.46 3.80 -9.07
N TYR A 89 6.57 3.13 -8.66
CA TYR A 89 7.50 2.52 -9.59
C TYR A 89 7.44 0.98 -9.58
N ARG A 90 6.86 0.39 -8.52
CA ARG A 90 6.64 -1.05 -8.40
C ARG A 90 5.41 -1.33 -7.56
N ALA A 91 4.68 -2.38 -7.91
CA ALA A 91 3.57 -2.90 -7.09
C ALA A 91 3.50 -4.42 -7.20
N GLU A 92 3.06 -5.06 -6.13
CA GLU A 92 2.91 -6.51 -6.01
C GLU A 92 1.77 -6.88 -5.07
N VAL A 93 1.17 -8.05 -5.23
CA VAL A 93 0.19 -8.58 -4.29
C VAL A 93 0.91 -9.39 -3.22
N CYS A 94 0.78 -8.96 -1.96
CA CYS A 94 1.28 -9.67 -0.79
C CYS A 94 0.15 -10.43 -0.10
N ARG A 95 0.48 -11.54 0.56
CA ARG A 95 -0.43 -12.31 1.41
C ARG A 95 0.06 -12.30 2.85
N GLU A 96 -0.86 -12.23 3.80
CA GLU A 96 -0.56 -12.43 5.22
C GLU A 96 -0.99 -13.85 5.60
N GLU A 97 -0.01 -14.72 5.85
CA GLU A 97 -0.28 -16.11 6.24
C GLU A 97 -1.07 -16.17 7.57
N GLY A 98 -2.05 -17.07 7.61
CA GLY A 98 -2.88 -17.27 8.80
C GLY A 98 -3.95 -16.19 9.04
N ARG A 99 -4.01 -15.15 8.21
CA ARG A 99 -5.06 -14.13 8.29
C ARG A 99 -6.15 -14.39 7.24
N THR A 100 -7.40 -14.35 7.67
CA THR A 100 -8.59 -14.42 6.82
C THR A 100 -9.39 -13.13 6.90
N THR A 101 -10.05 -12.78 5.80
CA THR A 101 -10.97 -11.63 5.72
C THR A 101 -12.32 -11.96 6.36
N ALA A 102 -13.17 -10.93 6.59
CA ALA A 102 -14.54 -11.11 7.03
C ALA A 102 -15.40 -11.90 6.03
N ALA A 103 -14.99 -11.95 4.75
CA ALA A 103 -15.62 -12.78 3.72
C ALA A 103 -15.17 -14.26 3.77
N GLY A 104 -14.13 -14.59 4.56
CA GLY A 104 -13.62 -15.95 4.75
C GLY A 104 -12.43 -16.33 3.87
N ASP A 105 -11.99 -15.45 2.98
CA ASP A 105 -10.82 -15.68 2.11
C ASP A 105 -9.51 -15.36 2.83
N GLY A 106 -8.40 -15.93 2.34
CA GLY A 106 -7.06 -15.51 2.78
C GLY A 106 -6.82 -14.03 2.49
N TYR A 107 -6.33 -13.30 3.50
CA TYR A 107 -6.07 -11.87 3.36
C TYR A 107 -4.90 -11.60 2.42
N CYS A 108 -5.11 -10.69 1.48
CA CYS A 108 -4.06 -10.18 0.59
C CYS A 108 -4.26 -8.69 0.28
N TYR A 109 -3.18 -8.02 -0.08
CA TYR A 109 -3.17 -6.59 -0.36
C TYR A 109 -2.17 -6.23 -1.45
N VAL A 110 -2.40 -5.10 -2.11
CA VAL A 110 -1.45 -4.48 -3.03
C VAL A 110 -0.46 -3.67 -2.24
N LYS A 111 0.81 -4.09 -2.24
CA LYS A 111 1.94 -3.32 -1.75
C LYS A 111 2.57 -2.59 -2.92
N ALA A 112 2.66 -1.28 -2.83
CA ALA A 112 3.34 -0.44 -3.80
C ALA A 112 4.58 0.19 -3.21
N MET A 113 5.56 0.43 -4.08
CA MET A 113 6.74 1.24 -3.81
C MET A 113 6.61 2.53 -4.59
N ALA A 114 6.64 3.64 -3.87
CA ALA A 114 6.53 4.98 -4.43
C ALA A 114 7.83 5.78 -4.25
N TYR A 115 8.05 6.74 -5.12
CA TYR A 115 9.15 7.69 -5.00
C TYR A 115 8.67 9.12 -5.22
N MET A 116 9.38 10.07 -4.65
CA MET A 116 9.28 11.49 -4.94
C MET A 116 10.67 12.12 -4.96
N PRO A 117 10.91 13.20 -5.73
CA PRO A 117 12.17 13.88 -5.70
C PRO A 117 12.37 14.61 -4.35
N ARG A 118 13.60 14.60 -3.83
CA ARG A 118 13.98 15.39 -2.66
C ARG A 118 14.22 16.84 -3.09
N THR A 119 13.15 17.57 -3.21
CA THR A 119 13.16 19.01 -3.48
C THR A 119 12.76 19.78 -2.22
N GLU A 120 13.08 21.06 -2.17
CA GLU A 120 12.66 21.96 -1.10
C GLU A 120 11.13 21.94 -0.93
N GLY A 121 10.37 21.90 -2.03
CA GLY A 121 8.91 21.83 -2.00
C GLY A 121 8.31 20.51 -1.51
N ASN A 122 9.08 19.42 -1.47
CA ASN A 122 8.63 18.12 -0.98
C ASN A 122 9.13 17.80 0.44
N GLN A 123 10.00 18.63 1.01
CA GLN A 123 10.65 18.35 2.29
C GLN A 123 9.62 18.23 3.43
N GLU A 124 8.66 19.14 3.52
CA GLU A 124 7.60 19.11 4.52
C GLU A 124 6.78 17.81 4.43
N LEU A 125 6.38 17.42 3.23
CA LEU A 125 5.62 16.17 3.03
C LEU A 125 6.44 14.93 3.43
N ILE A 126 7.74 14.90 3.12
CA ILE A 126 8.64 13.81 3.53
C ILE A 126 8.67 13.71 5.05
N GLU A 127 8.83 14.82 5.74
CA GLU A 127 8.85 14.88 7.21
C GLU A 127 7.52 14.45 7.83
N GLU A 128 6.39 14.87 7.25
CA GLU A 128 5.05 14.46 7.69
C GLU A 128 4.83 12.94 7.49
N ILE A 129 5.32 12.36 6.38
CA ILE A 129 5.26 10.92 6.13
C ILE A 129 6.12 10.17 7.16
N GLU A 130 7.35 10.62 7.39
CA GLU A 130 8.27 9.98 8.35
C GLU A 130 7.78 10.09 9.80
N ALA A 131 7.14 11.19 10.13
CA ALA A 131 6.50 11.40 11.43
C ALA A 131 5.19 10.61 11.58
N GLY A 132 4.65 10.01 10.50
CA GLY A 132 3.39 9.28 10.50
C GLY A 132 2.15 10.16 10.56
N ILE A 133 2.28 11.43 10.20
CA ILE A 133 1.16 12.40 10.12
C ILE A 133 0.40 12.18 8.80
N LYS A 134 1.11 12.11 7.67
CA LYS A 134 0.55 11.74 6.37
C LYS A 134 0.73 10.24 6.17
N LYS A 135 -0.26 9.46 6.56
CA LYS A 135 -0.16 8.00 6.61
C LYS A 135 -1.25 7.32 5.80
N GLU A 136 -2.49 7.74 5.93
CA GLU A 136 -3.64 7.10 5.32
C GLU A 136 -3.69 7.41 3.82
N VAL A 137 -4.03 6.38 3.02
CA VAL A 137 -4.19 6.53 1.57
C VAL A 137 -5.47 5.86 1.09
N SER A 138 -5.96 6.33 -0.05
CA SER A 138 -7.08 5.75 -0.79
C SER A 138 -6.71 5.63 -2.26
N VAL A 139 -7.48 4.88 -3.04
CA VAL A 139 -7.22 4.64 -4.47
C VAL A 139 -8.40 5.08 -5.33
N GLY A 140 -8.11 5.67 -6.48
CA GLY A 140 -9.08 5.93 -7.54
C GLY A 140 -8.90 4.92 -8.67
N CYS A 141 -9.91 4.08 -8.91
CA CYS A 141 -9.89 3.06 -9.98
C CYS A 141 -11.29 2.79 -10.50
N SER A 142 -11.39 2.11 -11.64
CA SER A 142 -12.63 1.54 -12.17
C SER A 142 -12.54 0.03 -12.27
N VAL A 143 -13.70 -0.62 -12.14
CA VAL A 143 -13.87 -2.07 -12.25
C VAL A 143 -14.99 -2.39 -13.24
N ARG A 144 -14.92 -3.56 -13.87
CA ARG A 144 -15.93 -4.02 -14.82
C ARG A 144 -17.25 -4.40 -14.17
N GLU A 145 -17.18 -4.98 -12.98
CA GLU A 145 -18.35 -5.51 -12.29
C GLU A 145 -18.32 -5.13 -10.81
N ALA A 146 -19.48 -4.74 -10.29
CA ALA A 146 -19.75 -4.57 -8.87
C ALA A 146 -21.00 -5.42 -8.55
N VAL A 147 -20.83 -6.56 -7.87
CA VAL A 147 -21.88 -7.54 -7.70
C VAL A 147 -22.17 -7.87 -6.24
N CYS A 148 -23.44 -8.16 -5.94
CA CYS A 148 -23.85 -8.60 -4.62
C CYS A 148 -23.25 -9.98 -4.30
N SER A 149 -22.55 -10.12 -3.17
CA SER A 149 -21.94 -11.37 -2.70
C SER A 149 -22.94 -12.50 -2.43
N VAL A 150 -24.23 -12.18 -2.21
CA VAL A 150 -25.28 -13.16 -1.88
C VAL A 150 -25.91 -13.74 -3.15
N CYS A 151 -26.34 -12.89 -4.09
CA CYS A 151 -27.12 -13.33 -5.26
C CYS A 151 -26.42 -13.08 -6.61
N GLY A 152 -25.29 -12.39 -6.65
CA GLY A 152 -24.57 -12.10 -7.89
C GLY A 152 -25.19 -11.01 -8.77
N ALA A 153 -26.30 -10.40 -8.37
CA ALA A 153 -26.90 -9.28 -9.11
C ALA A 153 -25.97 -8.06 -9.09
N ALA A 154 -26.07 -7.23 -10.10
CA ALA A 154 -25.31 -5.97 -10.13
C ALA A 154 -25.70 -5.08 -8.93
N ARG A 155 -24.75 -4.20 -8.53
CA ARG A 155 -24.97 -3.30 -7.39
C ARG A 155 -26.24 -2.47 -7.56
N GLY A 156 -27.12 -2.55 -6.55
CA GLY A 156 -28.40 -1.84 -6.55
C GLY A 156 -29.54 -2.55 -7.27
N GLU A 157 -29.32 -3.72 -7.85
CA GLU A 157 -30.36 -4.52 -8.53
C GLU A 157 -30.99 -5.60 -7.64
N CYS A 158 -30.66 -5.63 -6.33
CA CYS A 158 -31.25 -6.55 -5.37
C CYS A 158 -31.54 -5.86 -4.03
N GLU A 159 -32.34 -6.49 -3.19
CA GLU A 159 -32.73 -5.96 -1.86
C GLU A 159 -31.77 -6.38 -0.74
N HIS A 160 -30.65 -7.04 -1.04
CA HIS A 160 -29.68 -7.44 -0.04
C HIS A 160 -28.93 -6.22 0.51
N VAL A 161 -28.83 -6.15 1.84
CA VAL A 161 -28.26 -5.01 2.56
C VAL A 161 -26.87 -5.37 3.07
N HIS A 162 -25.89 -4.51 2.79
CA HIS A 162 -24.49 -4.67 3.26
C HIS A 162 -24.45 -4.91 4.78
N GLY A 163 -23.59 -5.81 5.22
CA GLY A 163 -23.40 -6.16 6.62
C GLY A 163 -24.44 -7.16 7.18
N LYS A 164 -25.55 -7.40 6.49
CA LYS A 164 -26.52 -8.44 6.89
C LYS A 164 -26.12 -9.83 6.39
N ARG A 165 -26.59 -10.87 7.07
CA ARG A 165 -26.40 -12.27 6.65
C ARG A 165 -27.69 -12.83 6.06
N TYR A 166 -27.53 -13.56 4.95
CA TYR A 166 -28.59 -14.27 4.25
C TYR A 166 -28.12 -15.72 4.06
N ASP A 167 -28.79 -16.66 4.67
CA ASP A 167 -28.41 -18.09 4.68
C ASP A 167 -26.94 -18.31 5.07
N GLY A 168 -26.48 -17.56 6.09
CA GLY A 168 -25.11 -17.59 6.58
C GLY A 168 -24.09 -16.78 5.78
N ARG A 169 -24.42 -16.29 4.58
CA ARG A 169 -23.55 -15.46 3.73
C ARG A 169 -23.62 -13.99 4.16
N LEU A 170 -22.48 -13.39 4.38
CA LEU A 170 -22.39 -11.94 4.65
C LEU A 170 -22.60 -11.17 3.34
N CYS A 171 -23.48 -10.18 3.36
CA CYS A 171 -23.74 -9.32 2.20
C CYS A 171 -22.72 -8.19 2.13
N TYR A 172 -22.04 -8.08 1.00
CA TYR A 172 -21.17 -6.98 0.58
C TYR A 172 -21.20 -6.86 -0.96
N THR A 173 -20.65 -5.80 -1.50
CA THR A 173 -20.40 -5.69 -2.95
C THR A 173 -19.00 -6.19 -3.27
N GLU A 174 -18.89 -7.16 -4.15
CA GLU A 174 -17.60 -7.61 -4.69
C GLU A 174 -17.28 -6.86 -5.98
N LEU A 175 -16.11 -6.21 -5.99
CA LEU A 175 -15.56 -5.43 -7.10
C LEU A 175 -14.65 -6.34 -7.92
N ARG A 176 -14.99 -6.56 -9.19
CA ARG A 176 -14.31 -7.53 -10.06
C ARG A 176 -13.80 -6.91 -11.34
N GLY A 177 -12.59 -7.34 -11.73
CA GLY A 177 -11.98 -6.98 -12.98
C GLY A 177 -11.60 -5.50 -13.06
N ALA A 178 -10.37 -5.15 -12.72
CA ALA A 178 -9.90 -3.78 -12.86
C ALA A 178 -9.86 -3.38 -14.34
N GLU A 179 -10.40 -2.19 -14.64
CA GLU A 179 -10.32 -1.58 -15.99
C GLU A 179 -9.23 -0.53 -16.05
N ASP A 180 -9.20 0.38 -15.07
CA ASP A 180 -8.18 1.43 -14.98
C ASP A 180 -7.88 1.78 -13.52
N ALA A 181 -6.68 2.29 -13.28
CA ALA A 181 -6.27 2.95 -12.06
C ALA A 181 -5.93 4.41 -12.40
N TYR A 182 -6.55 5.34 -11.72
CA TYR A 182 -6.39 6.77 -12.03
C TYR A 182 -5.28 7.42 -11.21
N GLU A 183 -5.34 7.23 -9.91
CA GLU A 183 -4.45 7.83 -8.92
C GLU A 183 -4.52 7.09 -7.58
N TRP A 184 -3.67 7.46 -6.67
CA TRP A 184 -3.80 7.18 -5.24
C TRP A 184 -3.63 8.49 -4.46
N SER A 185 -4.32 8.63 -3.33
CA SER A 185 -4.38 9.88 -2.60
C SER A 185 -4.00 9.70 -1.14
N PHE A 186 -3.26 10.66 -0.58
CA PHE A 186 -3.28 10.88 0.85
C PHE A 186 -4.64 11.43 1.24
N VAL A 187 -5.29 10.80 2.24
CA VAL A 187 -6.65 11.15 2.71
C VAL A 187 -6.71 11.14 4.23
N ALA A 188 -7.69 11.84 4.80
CA ALA A 188 -7.90 11.82 6.23
C ALA A 188 -8.51 10.50 6.72
N VAL A 189 -9.44 9.92 5.95
CA VAL A 189 -10.13 8.67 6.28
C VAL A 189 -10.27 7.82 5.01
N PRO A 190 -9.49 6.73 4.86
CA PRO A 190 -9.60 5.86 3.70
C PRO A 190 -10.84 4.96 3.77
N ALA A 191 -11.39 4.54 2.64
CA ALA A 191 -12.42 3.50 2.57
C ALA A 191 -11.88 2.19 3.18
N GLN A 192 -10.72 1.76 2.76
CA GLN A 192 -10.05 0.58 3.30
C GLN A 192 -9.20 0.92 4.53
N ARG A 193 -9.51 0.25 5.66
CA ARG A 193 -9.00 0.62 7.01
C ARG A 193 -7.49 0.54 7.16
N GLU A 194 -6.83 -0.32 6.40
CA GLU A 194 -5.40 -0.58 6.51
C GLU A 194 -4.59 0.04 5.36
N ALA A 195 -5.27 0.74 4.42
CA ALA A 195 -4.59 1.44 3.36
C ALA A 195 -3.76 2.61 3.92
N GLY A 196 -2.48 2.62 3.61
CA GLY A 196 -1.58 3.62 4.17
C GLY A 196 -0.10 3.36 3.93
N VAL A 197 0.70 4.35 4.29
CA VAL A 197 2.16 4.24 4.28
C VAL A 197 2.61 3.20 5.30
N MET A 198 3.41 2.26 4.84
CA MET A 198 3.93 1.18 5.67
C MET A 198 5.18 1.65 6.43
N LYS A 199 5.32 1.23 7.68
CA LYS A 199 6.53 1.53 8.47
C LYS A 199 7.77 1.05 7.72
N ARG A 200 8.74 1.94 7.57
CA ARG A 200 10.07 1.63 7.05
C ARG A 200 11.05 1.65 8.22
N PHE A 201 11.65 0.52 8.52
CA PHE A 201 12.87 0.52 9.33
C PHE A 201 14.02 0.93 8.41
N SER A 202 14.37 2.23 8.40
CA SER A 202 15.54 2.68 7.66
C SER A 202 16.80 2.03 8.28
N PRO A 203 17.88 1.81 7.51
CA PRO A 203 19.15 1.34 8.07
C PRO A 203 19.67 2.26 9.18
N GLN A 204 19.35 3.55 9.10
CA GLN A 204 19.69 4.56 10.10
C GLN A 204 18.90 4.37 11.40
N THR A 205 17.57 4.24 11.30
CA THR A 205 16.67 3.97 12.44
C THR A 205 17.06 2.65 13.13
N ARG A 206 17.45 1.65 12.35
CA ARG A 206 17.92 0.36 12.84
C ARG A 206 19.26 0.49 13.61
N ARG A 207 20.21 1.29 13.11
CA ARG A 207 21.47 1.59 13.80
C ARG A 207 21.23 2.31 15.12
N THR A 208 20.35 3.32 15.13
CA THR A 208 20.02 4.09 16.33
C THR A 208 19.31 3.20 17.35
N LEU A 209 18.35 2.37 16.92
CA LEU A 209 17.64 1.44 17.78
C LEU A 209 18.58 0.37 18.34
N LYS A 210 19.47 -0.22 17.53
CA LYS A 210 20.51 -1.16 18.00
C LYS A 210 21.48 -0.51 18.99
N ALA A 211 21.88 0.74 18.75
CA ALA A 211 22.73 1.47 19.69
C ALA A 211 22.02 1.70 21.03
N PHE A 212 20.77 2.15 21.00
CA PHE A 212 19.93 2.33 22.18
C PHE A 212 19.73 1.04 22.96
N LEU A 213 19.34 -0.06 22.32
CA LEU A 213 19.15 -1.36 22.97
C LEU A 213 20.42 -1.94 23.57
N ARG A 214 21.60 -1.62 22.99
CA ARG A 214 22.89 -1.99 23.56
C ARG A 214 23.21 -1.20 24.82
N THR A 215 22.89 0.07 24.89
CA THR A 215 23.12 0.91 26.08
C THR A 215 22.20 0.55 27.23
N GLU A 216 20.97 0.14 26.94
CA GLU A 216 19.96 -0.26 27.94
C GLU A 216 20.03 -1.74 28.34
N GLY A 217 20.95 -2.53 27.77
CA GLY A 217 21.17 -3.93 28.15
C GLY A 217 20.10 -4.92 27.67
N HIS A 218 19.27 -4.53 26.73
CA HIS A 218 18.18 -5.38 26.18
C HIS A 218 18.72 -6.41 25.16
N LYS A 219 19.41 -7.44 25.62
CA LYS A 219 20.04 -8.47 24.76
C LYS A 219 19.04 -9.25 23.90
N GLU A 220 17.85 -9.55 24.44
CA GLU A 220 16.82 -10.30 23.71
C GLU A 220 16.23 -9.51 22.54
N ALA A 221 16.01 -8.21 22.71
CA ALA A 221 15.51 -7.33 21.64
C ALA A 221 16.57 -7.05 20.56
N LEU A 222 17.87 -7.21 20.87
CA LEU A 222 18.93 -7.11 19.88
C LEU A 222 18.96 -8.28 18.90
N THR A 223 18.65 -9.49 19.38
CA THR A 223 18.61 -10.71 18.55
C THR A 223 17.42 -10.69 17.55
N GLU A 224 16.38 -9.94 17.86
CA GLU A 224 15.23 -9.74 16.96
C GLU A 224 15.50 -8.71 15.86
N LEU A 225 16.58 -7.91 15.98
CA LEU A 225 16.97 -6.87 15.04
C LEU A 225 18.15 -7.27 14.13
N ASP A 226 18.79 -8.40 14.39
CA ASP A 226 19.81 -9.01 13.54
C ASP A 226 19.20 -9.92 12.50
#